data_98e0fd59d9c2ea03999a6eaa8fa5b6c5
#
_entry.id   98e0fd59d9c2ea03999a6eaa8fa5b6c5
#
_cell.length_a   1.000
_cell.length_b   1.000
_cell.length_c   1.000
_cell.angle_alpha   90.00
_cell.angle_beta   90.00
_cell.angle_gamma   90.00
#
_symmetry.space_group_name_H-M   'P 1'
#
loop_
_entity.id
_entity.type
_entity.pdbx_description
1 polymer ?
#
loop_
_entity_poly.entity_id
_entity_poly.type
_entity_poly.pdbx_seq_one_letter_code
_entity_poly.pdbx_strand_id
1 'polypeptide(L)'
;MQLIIQYIKIFYEIFFRSKILTKRRTYSFEFEDIHIVKYFKNVKKGFYVDIGAYNPIRGSNTYLLYRKGWSGINIDADENSIKMFNILRRNDYNFNYAISSSKKKEVKLFYEKNSSVIKTIVPKFRNLTLKKFKIKKVKVSTFDNLIKKTNFYKKRIDFLNIDCEGSDLDVLKSV
;
A
#
# COMPACT_ATOMS: atom_id res chain seq x y z
N MET A 1 -0.26 27.07 -4.19
CA MET A 1 0.65 26.91 -3.03
C MET A 1 0.55 25.52 -2.38
N GLN A 2 -0.61 25.03 -1.95
CA GLN A 2 -0.76 23.70 -1.30
C GLN A 2 -0.29 22.52 -2.16
N LEU A 3 -0.57 22.52 -3.46
CA LEU A 3 -0.17 21.46 -4.39
C LEU A 3 1.37 21.37 -4.51
N ILE A 4 2.04 22.51 -4.63
CA ILE A 4 3.51 22.57 -4.72
C ILE A 4 4.15 22.00 -3.45
N ILE A 5 3.65 22.39 -2.27
CA ILE A 5 4.13 21.86 -0.98
C ILE A 5 3.93 20.33 -0.90
N GLN A 6 2.83 19.83 -1.43
CA GLN A 6 2.57 18.39 -1.47
C GLN A 6 3.61 17.65 -2.34
N TYR A 7 3.92 18.15 -3.54
CA TYR A 7 4.94 17.56 -4.41
C TYR A 7 6.35 17.64 -3.83
N ILE A 8 6.71 18.75 -3.16
CA ILE A 8 7.99 18.86 -2.44
C ILE A 8 8.09 17.79 -1.36
N LYS A 9 7.02 17.55 -0.59
CA LYS A 9 7.00 16.48 0.43
C LYS A 9 7.13 15.09 -0.19
N ILE A 10 6.45 14.82 -1.30
CA ILE A 10 6.56 13.55 -2.03
C ILE A 10 7.99 13.36 -2.53
N PHE A 11 8.60 14.39 -3.12
CA PHE A 11 9.99 14.36 -3.57
C PHE A 11 10.95 14.05 -2.41
N TYR A 12 10.80 14.72 -1.27
CA TYR A 12 11.58 14.45 -0.06
C TYR A 12 11.42 12.99 0.42
N GLU A 13 10.20 12.47 0.49
CA GLU A 13 9.94 11.07 0.87
C GLU A 13 10.62 10.09 -0.09
N ILE A 14 10.57 10.32 -1.40
CA ILE A 14 11.17 9.44 -2.41
C ILE A 14 12.70 9.47 -2.33
N PHE A 15 13.32 10.63 -2.39
CA PHE A 15 14.76 10.76 -2.57
C PHE A 15 15.54 10.64 -1.26
N PHE A 16 15.06 11.27 -0.19
CA PHE A 16 15.80 11.32 1.07
C PHE A 16 15.37 10.25 2.04
N ARG A 17 14.07 10.01 2.20
CA ARG A 17 13.55 9.09 3.20
C ARG A 17 13.49 7.65 2.72
N SER A 18 13.02 7.42 1.51
CA SER A 18 13.03 6.09 0.88
C SER A 18 14.39 5.72 0.31
N LYS A 19 15.31 6.71 0.18
CA LYS A 19 16.69 6.52 -0.32
C LYS A 19 16.70 5.69 -1.61
N ILE A 20 15.92 6.11 -2.61
CA ILE A 20 15.72 5.37 -3.87
C ILE A 20 17.03 5.02 -4.57
N LEU A 21 18.03 5.89 -4.46
CA LEU A 21 19.35 5.69 -5.10
C LEU A 21 20.26 4.72 -4.32
N THR A 22 19.86 4.28 -3.12
CA THR A 22 20.67 3.39 -2.30
C THR A 22 20.24 1.95 -2.54
N LYS A 23 21.14 1.12 -3.06
CA LYS A 23 20.92 -0.32 -3.15
C LYS A 23 20.89 -0.92 -1.75
N ARG A 24 19.82 -1.66 -1.41
CA ARG A 24 19.64 -2.31 -0.14
C ARG A 24 19.46 -3.81 -0.32
N ARG A 25 19.76 -4.58 0.72
CA ARG A 25 19.47 -6.01 0.77
C ARG A 25 17.96 -6.26 0.91
N THR A 26 17.28 -5.47 1.73
CA THR A 26 15.84 -5.54 2.00
C THR A 26 15.19 -4.16 1.93
N TYR A 27 13.94 -4.10 1.60
CA TYR A 27 13.09 -2.90 1.56
C TYR A 27 11.91 -3.00 2.53
N SER A 28 11.54 -4.19 2.99
CA SER A 28 10.58 -4.43 4.07
C SER A 28 11.16 -4.06 5.45
N PHE A 29 10.35 -4.10 6.49
CA PHE A 29 10.80 -3.77 7.83
C PHE A 29 11.54 -4.94 8.51
N GLU A 30 11.03 -6.17 8.35
CA GLU A 30 11.48 -7.38 9.04
C GLU A 30 12.00 -8.45 8.06
N PHE A 31 12.57 -8.03 6.90
CA PHE A 31 13.14 -8.91 5.87
C PHE A 31 12.12 -9.81 5.16
N GLU A 32 10.81 -9.53 5.24
CA GLU A 32 9.75 -10.34 4.61
C GLU A 32 9.96 -10.43 3.10
N ASP A 33 10.35 -9.34 2.45
CA ASP A 33 10.59 -9.26 1.01
C ASP A 33 11.68 -10.24 0.52
N ILE A 34 12.69 -10.52 1.35
CA ILE A 34 13.73 -11.52 1.06
C ILE A 34 13.14 -12.93 1.04
N HIS A 35 12.30 -13.26 2.04
CA HIS A 35 11.65 -14.56 2.12
C HIS A 35 10.67 -14.76 0.96
N ILE A 36 9.89 -13.73 0.63
CA ILE A 36 8.96 -13.73 -0.49
C ILE A 36 9.70 -14.01 -1.81
N VAL A 37 10.76 -13.26 -2.09
CA VAL A 37 11.56 -13.45 -3.32
C VAL A 37 12.24 -14.81 -3.38
N LYS A 38 12.69 -15.35 -2.24
CA LYS A 38 13.25 -16.70 -2.15
C LYS A 38 12.21 -17.77 -2.46
N TYR A 39 11.00 -17.64 -1.93
CA TYR A 39 9.88 -18.54 -2.22
C TYR A 39 9.55 -18.56 -3.72
N PHE A 40 9.46 -17.37 -4.33
CA PHE A 40 9.15 -17.22 -5.76
C PHE A 40 10.39 -17.20 -6.68
N LYS A 41 11.51 -17.81 -6.27
CA LYS A 41 12.79 -17.76 -7.04
C LYS A 41 12.66 -18.26 -8.49
N ASN A 42 11.79 -19.23 -8.73
CA ASN A 42 11.57 -19.87 -10.03
C ASN A 42 10.46 -19.18 -10.87
N VAL A 43 9.75 -18.20 -10.30
CA VAL A 43 8.69 -17.47 -11.00
C VAL A 43 9.27 -16.19 -11.60
N LYS A 44 9.44 -16.17 -12.92
CA LYS A 44 10.03 -15.02 -13.63
C LYS A 44 9.12 -13.81 -13.64
N LYS A 45 7.82 -14.00 -13.86
CA LYS A 45 6.80 -12.95 -13.87
C LYS A 45 5.57 -13.46 -13.13
N GLY A 46 5.08 -12.69 -12.20
CA GLY A 46 3.88 -13.00 -11.43
C GLY A 46 3.02 -11.77 -11.21
N PHE A 47 1.88 -11.98 -10.58
CA PHE A 47 0.93 -10.96 -10.23
C PHE A 47 0.76 -10.89 -8.70
N TYR A 48 0.98 -9.70 -8.13
CA TYR A 48 0.77 -9.46 -6.72
C TYR A 48 -0.35 -8.46 -6.45
N VAL A 49 -0.93 -8.56 -5.26
CA VAL A 49 -1.84 -7.58 -4.68
C VAL A 49 -1.28 -7.14 -3.34
N ASP A 50 -1.20 -5.83 -3.12
CA ASP A 50 -0.65 -5.19 -1.93
C ASP A 50 -1.71 -4.22 -1.35
N ILE A 51 -2.37 -4.61 -0.26
CA ILE A 51 -3.43 -3.85 0.40
C ILE A 51 -2.90 -3.32 1.72
N GLY A 52 -2.94 -1.99 1.90
CA GLY A 52 -2.19 -1.28 2.93
C GLY A 52 -0.75 -1.02 2.49
N ALA A 53 -0.56 -0.72 1.20
CA ALA A 53 0.74 -0.72 0.54
C ALA A 53 1.74 0.34 1.05
N TYR A 54 1.31 1.33 1.82
CA TYR A 54 2.08 2.36 2.51
C TYR A 54 3.06 3.14 1.63
N ASN A 55 4.18 2.57 1.23
CA ASN A 55 5.23 3.27 0.47
C ASN A 55 5.80 2.35 -0.62
N PRO A 56 6.03 2.87 -1.85
CA PRO A 56 6.46 2.04 -2.97
C PRO A 56 7.85 1.40 -2.82
N ILE A 57 8.65 1.85 -1.86
CA ILE A 57 10.03 1.38 -1.64
C ILE A 57 10.25 0.97 -0.18
N ARG A 58 10.09 1.92 0.77
CA ARG A 58 10.41 1.73 2.17
C ARG A 58 9.29 1.00 2.92
N GLY A 59 9.62 -0.08 3.62
CA GLY A 59 8.64 -0.92 4.30
C GLY A 59 7.76 -1.69 3.31
N SER A 60 8.24 -1.95 2.09
CA SER A 60 7.45 -2.62 1.07
C SER A 60 7.81 -4.09 0.93
N ASN A 61 6.83 -4.95 1.13
CA ASN A 61 6.95 -6.40 0.93
C ASN A 61 6.97 -6.79 -0.55
N THR A 62 6.50 -5.90 -1.43
CA THR A 62 6.32 -6.19 -2.87
C THR A 62 7.36 -5.51 -3.77
N TYR A 63 8.20 -4.60 -3.25
CA TYR A 63 9.13 -3.85 -4.10
C TYR A 63 10.18 -4.72 -4.78
N LEU A 64 10.71 -5.75 -4.12
CA LEU A 64 11.65 -6.67 -4.76
C LEU A 64 11.00 -7.50 -5.87
N LEU A 65 9.72 -7.88 -5.74
CA LEU A 65 8.97 -8.55 -6.80
C LEU A 65 8.80 -7.61 -7.99
N TYR A 66 8.39 -6.35 -7.76
CA TYR A 66 8.27 -5.33 -8.79
C TYR A 66 9.60 -5.14 -9.56
N ARG A 67 10.73 -5.05 -8.85
CA ARG A 67 12.06 -4.95 -9.46
C ARG A 67 12.47 -6.18 -10.28
N LYS A 68 11.88 -7.33 -10.01
CA LYS A 68 12.04 -8.56 -10.81
C LYS A 68 11.12 -8.61 -12.03
N GLY A 69 10.34 -7.56 -12.30
CA GLY A 69 9.44 -7.48 -13.44
C GLY A 69 8.06 -8.09 -13.20
N TRP A 70 7.67 -8.31 -11.95
CA TRP A 70 6.29 -8.59 -11.59
C TRP A 70 5.44 -7.33 -11.75
N SER A 71 4.15 -7.51 -11.94
CA SER A 71 3.16 -6.42 -11.95
C SER A 71 2.13 -6.64 -10.86
N GLY A 72 1.47 -5.56 -10.44
CA GLY A 72 0.54 -5.71 -9.34
C GLY A 72 -0.55 -4.66 -9.25
N ILE A 73 -1.31 -4.81 -8.16
CA ILE A 73 -2.28 -3.83 -7.68
C ILE A 73 -1.83 -3.38 -6.31
N ASN A 74 -1.60 -2.08 -6.14
CA ASN A 74 -1.31 -1.46 -4.85
C ASN A 74 -2.52 -0.65 -4.40
N ILE A 75 -2.97 -0.86 -3.16
CA ILE A 75 -4.14 -0.18 -2.60
C ILE A 75 -3.76 0.43 -1.26
N ASP A 76 -4.04 1.71 -1.09
CA ASP A 76 -3.83 2.40 0.17
C ASP A 76 -4.88 3.50 0.37
N ALA A 77 -5.34 3.67 1.60
CA ALA A 77 -6.29 4.71 1.96
C ALA A 77 -5.66 6.11 1.97
N ASP A 78 -4.32 6.21 2.07
CA ASP A 78 -3.62 7.49 2.02
C ASP A 78 -3.28 7.89 0.58
N GLU A 79 -3.86 8.99 0.13
CA GLU A 79 -3.63 9.58 -1.18
C GLU A 79 -2.13 9.87 -1.46
N ASN A 80 -1.35 10.27 -0.43
CA ASN A 80 0.07 10.56 -0.61
C ASN A 80 0.87 9.28 -0.92
N SER A 81 0.50 8.16 -0.30
CA SER A 81 1.05 6.83 -0.64
C SER A 81 0.82 6.54 -2.12
N ILE A 82 -0.42 6.63 -2.58
CA ILE A 82 -0.78 6.32 -3.97
C ILE A 82 -0.13 7.28 -4.98
N LYS A 83 0.02 8.56 -4.66
CA LYS A 83 0.78 9.50 -5.50
C LYS A 83 2.25 9.06 -5.69
N MET A 84 2.90 8.53 -4.64
CA MET A 84 4.25 7.98 -4.75
C MET A 84 4.28 6.71 -5.60
N PHE A 85 3.30 5.81 -5.45
CA PHE A 85 3.17 4.63 -6.30
C PHE A 85 2.99 4.99 -7.77
N ASN A 86 2.17 5.98 -8.10
CA ASN A 86 1.96 6.45 -9.48
C ASN A 86 3.24 7.02 -10.13
N ILE A 87 4.16 7.55 -9.32
CA ILE A 87 5.46 8.03 -9.81
C ILE A 87 6.44 6.87 -10.02
N LEU A 88 6.51 5.92 -9.08
CA LEU A 88 7.59 4.94 -9.00
C LEU A 88 7.22 3.55 -9.49
N ARG A 89 5.94 3.19 -9.50
CA ARG A 89 5.41 1.89 -9.97
C ARG A 89 4.35 2.10 -11.05
N ARG A 90 4.76 2.70 -12.16
CA ARG A 90 3.86 3.11 -13.26
C ARG A 90 3.22 1.94 -13.99
N ASN A 91 3.81 0.75 -13.91
CA ASN A 91 3.30 -0.46 -14.55
C ASN A 91 2.27 -1.20 -13.68
N ASP A 92 2.04 -0.71 -12.45
CA ASP A 92 1.05 -1.25 -11.55
C ASP A 92 -0.25 -0.42 -11.59
N TYR A 93 -1.34 -1.04 -11.17
CA TYR A 93 -2.58 -0.33 -10.84
C TYR A 93 -2.52 0.15 -9.40
N ASN A 94 -2.70 1.45 -9.17
CA ASN A 94 -2.58 2.07 -7.86
C ASN A 94 -3.89 2.74 -7.48
N PHE A 95 -4.54 2.27 -6.41
CA PHE A 95 -5.87 2.71 -6.03
C PHE A 95 -5.89 3.37 -4.66
N ASN A 96 -6.45 4.60 -4.58
CA ASN A 96 -6.63 5.31 -3.30
C ASN A 96 -7.99 4.97 -2.70
N TYR A 97 -8.05 3.86 -1.98
CA TYR A 97 -9.26 3.37 -1.29
C TYR A 97 -8.88 2.66 0.01
N ALA A 98 -9.80 2.69 0.98
CA ALA A 98 -9.85 1.68 2.03
C ALA A 98 -10.64 0.48 1.49
N ILE A 99 -10.14 -0.74 1.72
CA ILE A 99 -10.86 -1.96 1.37
C ILE A 99 -11.70 -2.41 2.56
N SER A 100 -12.96 -2.66 2.32
CA SER A 100 -13.91 -3.17 3.32
C SER A 100 -15.12 -3.78 2.64
N SER A 101 -15.70 -4.79 3.27
CA SER A 101 -17.01 -5.36 2.90
C SER A 101 -18.19 -4.43 3.24
N SER A 102 -17.94 -3.35 3.97
CA SER A 102 -18.92 -2.36 4.39
C SER A 102 -19.61 -1.65 3.21
N LYS A 103 -20.92 -1.45 3.28
CA LYS A 103 -21.71 -0.65 2.31
C LYS A 103 -21.44 0.87 2.41
N LYS A 104 -20.60 1.33 3.33
CA LYS A 104 -20.26 2.75 3.48
C LYS A 104 -19.44 3.21 2.28
N LYS A 105 -19.72 4.41 1.77
CA LYS A 105 -18.94 5.03 0.68
C LYS A 105 -17.62 5.64 1.18
N GLU A 106 -17.58 6.04 2.45
CA GLU A 106 -16.44 6.67 3.11
C GLU A 106 -16.26 6.17 4.54
N VAL A 107 -15.03 6.16 5.02
CA VAL A 107 -14.65 5.91 6.42
C VAL A 107 -13.66 6.96 6.91
N LYS A 108 -13.45 7.01 8.23
CA LYS A 108 -12.45 7.86 8.86
C LYS A 108 -11.11 7.12 8.90
N LEU A 109 -10.07 7.71 8.32
CA LEU A 109 -8.68 7.28 8.48
C LEU A 109 -8.06 8.08 9.62
N PHE A 110 -7.49 7.39 10.60
CA PHE A 110 -6.79 7.96 11.75
C PHE A 110 -5.28 7.83 11.56
N TYR A 111 -4.53 8.91 11.81
CA TYR A 111 -3.07 8.96 11.66
C TYR A 111 -2.47 10.08 12.53
N GLU A 112 -1.21 9.96 12.96
CA GLU A 112 -0.54 11.03 13.69
C GLU A 112 0.04 12.10 12.75
N LYS A 113 0.82 11.68 11.76
CA LYS A 113 1.47 12.52 10.75
C LYS A 113 1.28 11.89 9.37
N ASN A 114 1.37 12.69 8.32
CA ASN A 114 1.26 12.18 6.94
C ASN A 114 2.29 11.08 6.62
N SER A 115 3.45 11.14 7.26
CA SER A 115 4.54 10.17 7.12
C SER A 115 4.49 9.02 8.13
N SER A 116 3.43 8.90 8.94
CA SER A 116 3.27 7.78 9.87
C SER A 116 3.13 6.48 9.11
N VAL A 117 3.77 5.43 9.64
CA VAL A 117 3.59 4.06 9.17
C VAL A 117 2.18 3.62 9.56
N ILE A 118 1.84 3.76 10.82
CA ILE A 118 0.52 3.38 11.36
C ILE A 118 -0.55 4.37 10.93
N LYS A 119 -1.49 3.89 10.13
CA LYS A 119 -2.71 4.59 9.70
C LYS A 119 -3.84 3.58 9.69
N THR A 120 -4.89 3.82 10.47
CA THR A 120 -5.96 2.83 10.66
C THR A 120 -7.34 3.43 10.42
N ILE A 121 -8.25 2.61 9.91
CA ILE A 121 -9.68 2.94 9.86
C ILE A 121 -10.45 2.37 11.06
N VAL A 122 -9.78 1.61 11.94
CA VAL A 122 -10.39 0.91 13.08
C VAL A 122 -10.26 1.75 14.36
N PRO A 123 -11.37 2.30 14.93
CA PRO A 123 -11.29 3.15 16.11
C PRO A 123 -10.67 2.47 17.35
N LYS A 124 -10.92 1.18 17.54
CA LYS A 124 -10.33 0.40 18.64
C LYS A 124 -8.82 0.30 18.51
N PHE A 125 -8.32 -0.03 17.31
CA PHE A 125 -6.89 -0.12 17.02
C PHE A 125 -6.20 1.25 17.17
N ARG A 126 -6.83 2.34 16.71
CA ARG A 126 -6.37 3.71 16.93
C ARG A 126 -6.11 3.99 18.42
N ASN A 127 -7.03 3.61 19.30
CA ASN A 127 -6.91 3.88 20.74
C ASN A 127 -5.71 3.15 21.38
N LEU A 128 -5.30 2.02 20.81
CA LEU A 128 -4.15 1.24 21.27
C LEU A 128 -2.81 1.78 20.75
N THR A 129 -2.81 2.39 19.55
CA THR A 129 -1.57 2.68 18.81
C THR A 129 -1.26 4.17 18.69
N LEU A 130 -2.26 5.05 18.66
CA LEU A 130 -2.08 6.48 18.42
C LEU A 130 -2.39 7.31 19.67
N LYS A 131 -1.37 7.96 20.25
CA LYS A 131 -1.55 8.90 21.38
C LYS A 131 -2.24 10.19 20.97
N LYS A 132 -1.84 10.76 19.81
CA LYS A 132 -2.46 11.93 19.17
C LYS A 132 -2.76 11.57 17.73
N PHE A 133 -3.92 11.98 17.21
CA PHE A 133 -4.31 11.65 15.85
C PHE A 133 -5.04 12.78 15.13
N LYS A 134 -4.93 12.74 13.82
CA LYS A 134 -5.72 13.51 12.87
C LYS A 134 -6.70 12.57 12.18
N ILE A 135 -7.74 13.13 11.60
CA ILE A 135 -8.78 12.39 10.90
C ILE A 135 -8.87 12.90 9.46
N LYS A 136 -8.93 11.96 8.52
CA LYS A 136 -9.24 12.23 7.12
C LYS A 136 -10.35 11.29 6.66
N LYS A 137 -11.30 11.77 5.87
CA LYS A 137 -12.25 10.90 5.17
C LYS A 137 -11.58 10.26 3.98
N VAL A 138 -11.79 8.97 3.79
CA VAL A 138 -11.26 8.19 2.67
C VAL A 138 -12.37 7.35 2.04
N LYS A 139 -12.28 7.18 0.72
CA LYS A 139 -13.25 6.38 -0.04
C LYS A 139 -13.10 4.90 0.30
N VAL A 140 -14.22 4.18 0.31
CA VAL A 140 -14.25 2.72 0.49
C VAL A 140 -14.60 2.05 -0.83
N SER A 141 -14.00 0.90 -1.05
CA SER A 141 -14.37 -0.02 -2.14
C SER A 141 -14.22 -1.46 -1.66
N THR A 142 -14.85 -2.40 -2.35
CA THR A 142 -14.48 -3.81 -2.27
C THR A 142 -13.29 -4.08 -3.21
N PHE A 143 -12.52 -5.12 -2.91
CA PHE A 143 -11.44 -5.55 -3.80
C PHE A 143 -11.98 -5.94 -5.19
N ASP A 144 -13.10 -6.69 -5.23
CA ASP A 144 -13.74 -7.12 -6.48
C ASP A 144 -14.08 -5.93 -7.41
N ASN A 145 -14.57 -4.81 -6.85
CA ASN A 145 -14.85 -3.61 -7.65
C ASN A 145 -13.58 -2.95 -8.23
N LEU A 146 -12.44 -3.10 -7.56
CA LEU A 146 -11.19 -2.52 -8.05
C LEU A 146 -10.49 -3.43 -9.07
N ILE A 147 -10.42 -4.74 -8.83
CA ILE A 147 -9.77 -5.67 -9.76
C ILE A 147 -10.48 -5.72 -11.12
N LYS A 148 -11.80 -5.54 -11.16
CA LYS A 148 -12.58 -5.43 -12.40
C LYS A 148 -12.15 -4.26 -13.30
N LYS A 149 -11.48 -3.25 -12.76
CA LYS A 149 -10.95 -2.10 -13.51
C LYS A 149 -9.55 -2.35 -14.07
N THR A 150 -9.02 -3.56 -13.90
CA THR A 150 -7.67 -3.92 -14.30
C THR A 150 -7.68 -5.06 -15.31
N ASN A 151 -6.57 -5.26 -16.00
CA ASN A 151 -6.35 -6.41 -16.86
C ASN A 151 -6.03 -7.71 -16.07
N PHE A 152 -6.08 -7.65 -14.73
CA PHE A 152 -5.88 -8.78 -13.83
C PHE A 152 -7.18 -9.46 -13.39
N TYR A 153 -8.33 -8.91 -13.78
CA TYR A 153 -9.63 -9.53 -13.47
C TYR A 153 -9.67 -10.99 -13.93
N LYS A 154 -10.09 -11.89 -13.06
CA LYS A 154 -10.10 -13.35 -13.24
C LYS A 154 -8.72 -14.02 -13.37
N LYS A 155 -7.63 -13.31 -13.21
CA LYS A 155 -6.31 -13.90 -13.13
C LYS A 155 -6.03 -14.39 -11.69
N ARG A 156 -5.29 -15.49 -11.58
CA ARG A 156 -4.81 -15.96 -10.30
C ARG A 156 -3.85 -14.95 -9.69
N ILE A 157 -4.07 -14.61 -8.42
CA ILE A 157 -3.12 -13.84 -7.61
C ILE A 157 -2.02 -14.80 -7.14
N ASP A 158 -0.75 -14.51 -7.48
CA ASP A 158 0.38 -15.31 -7.05
C ASP A 158 0.82 -14.96 -5.63
N PHE A 159 0.76 -13.66 -5.28
CA PHE A 159 1.10 -13.16 -3.96
C PHE A 159 0.11 -12.08 -3.50
N LEU A 160 -0.45 -12.27 -2.29
CA LEU A 160 -1.34 -11.32 -1.63
C LEU A 160 -0.67 -10.84 -0.33
N ASN A 161 -0.46 -9.53 -0.21
CA ASN A 161 -0.07 -8.86 1.03
C ASN A 161 -1.27 -8.07 1.57
N ILE A 162 -1.58 -8.24 2.85
CA ILE A 162 -2.57 -7.44 3.59
C ILE A 162 -1.90 -6.93 4.86
N ASP A 163 -1.81 -5.61 5.00
CA ASP A 163 -1.27 -4.93 6.18
C ASP A 163 -2.07 -3.64 6.43
N CYS A 164 -3.24 -3.79 7.02
CA CYS A 164 -4.25 -2.75 7.14
C CYS A 164 -4.51 -2.30 8.58
N GLU A 165 -3.52 -2.48 9.46
CA GLU A 165 -3.49 -1.92 10.81
C GLU A 165 -4.81 -2.14 11.58
N GLY A 166 -5.19 -3.43 11.71
CA GLY A 166 -6.33 -3.91 12.48
C GLY A 166 -7.61 -4.14 11.69
N SER A 167 -7.62 -3.93 10.36
CA SER A 167 -8.74 -4.30 9.48
C SER A 167 -8.46 -5.50 8.57
N ASP A 168 -7.34 -6.20 8.77
CA ASP A 168 -6.83 -7.26 7.91
C ASP A 168 -7.85 -8.37 7.68
N LEU A 169 -8.56 -8.81 8.72
CA LEU A 169 -9.59 -9.85 8.62
C LEU A 169 -10.80 -9.40 7.78
N ASP A 170 -11.24 -8.14 7.91
CA ASP A 170 -12.35 -7.59 7.09
C ASP A 170 -11.93 -7.50 5.62
N VAL A 171 -10.69 -7.05 5.38
CA VAL A 171 -10.09 -7.02 4.05
C VAL A 171 -10.02 -8.43 3.45
N LEU A 172 -9.48 -9.41 4.18
CA LEU A 172 -9.34 -10.79 3.71
C LEU A 172 -10.70 -11.40 3.32
N LYS A 173 -11.76 -11.11 4.08
CA LYS A 173 -13.13 -11.56 3.77
C LYS A 173 -13.73 -10.90 2.53
N SER A 174 -13.13 -9.79 2.07
CA SER A 174 -13.61 -9.00 0.93
C SER A 174 -12.84 -9.28 -0.37
N VAL A 175 -11.77 -10.06 -0.30
CA VAL A 175 -10.93 -10.53 -1.41
C VAL A 175 -11.43 -11.90 -1.88
#